data_f0d7e37dc7a558cb7a88335b4e595b39
#
_entry.id   f0d7e37dc7a558cb7a88335b4e595b39
#
_cell.length_a   1.000
_cell.length_b   1.000
_cell.length_c   1.000
_cell.angle_alpha   90.00
_cell.angle_beta   90.00
_cell.angle_gamma   90.00
#
_symmetry.space_group_name_H-M   'P 1'
#
loop_
_entity.id
_entity.type
_entity.pdbx_description
1 polymer ?
#
loop_
_entity_poly.entity_id
_entity_poly.type
_entity_poly.pdbx_seq_one_letter_code
_entity_poly.pdbx_strand_id
1 'polypeptide(L)'
;MHTSIYMVRHGESPTNEGNHNERTRGLTEKGKRDALQVAETLKQEEIEVFVSSPYLRAILTIEDLAGASGQEVLLYEDLKERIFLNEDKRLPDEELIPLLELSFVDPDFALPGGESNADCQGRAIAVVKELLKNYKGRKIALGTHGAVMTLIMNHYDKKYDLDFLLNMSKPDVYRLDFNGEELVNVFRLWK
;
A
#
# COMPACT_ATOMS: atom_id res chain seq x y z
N MET A 1 24.46 -2.42 5.15
CA MET A 1 23.52 -1.54 5.90
C MET A 1 22.14 -1.76 5.27
N HIS A 2 21.20 -2.27 6.05
CA HIS A 2 19.86 -2.60 5.54
C HIS A 2 18.96 -1.37 5.56
N THR A 3 18.15 -1.22 4.49
CA THR A 3 17.04 -0.28 4.44
C THR A 3 15.77 -1.07 4.75
N SER A 4 14.93 -0.58 5.66
CA SER A 4 13.67 -1.24 6.00
C SER A 4 12.48 -0.41 5.53
N ILE A 5 11.58 -1.03 4.76
CA ILE A 5 10.32 -0.43 4.34
C ILE A 5 9.18 -1.09 5.12
N TYR A 6 8.45 -0.30 5.88
CA TYR A 6 7.25 -0.70 6.61
C TYR A 6 6.03 -0.37 5.75
N MET A 7 5.56 -1.37 5.01
CA MET A 7 4.39 -1.22 4.16
C MET A 7 3.13 -1.31 4.99
N VAL A 8 2.30 -0.28 4.92
CA VAL A 8 1.06 -0.15 5.69
C VAL A 8 -0.11 -0.11 4.72
N ARG A 9 -0.89 -1.18 4.65
CA ARG A 9 -2.19 -1.15 4.00
C ARG A 9 -3.13 -0.26 4.80
N HIS A 10 -3.86 0.63 4.13
CA HIS A 10 -4.80 1.53 4.79
C HIS A 10 -5.86 0.80 5.63
N GLY A 11 -6.35 1.46 6.68
CA GLY A 11 -7.44 1.02 7.52
C GLY A 11 -8.77 0.88 6.77
N GLU A 12 -9.79 0.40 7.47
CA GLU A 12 -11.13 0.27 6.90
C GLU A 12 -11.65 1.61 6.36
N SER A 13 -12.21 1.57 5.16
CA SER A 13 -12.68 2.74 4.40
C SER A 13 -14.11 2.48 3.90
N PRO A 14 -14.99 3.49 3.84
CA PRO A 14 -16.35 3.32 3.32
C PRO A 14 -16.33 2.71 1.92
N THR A 15 -17.14 1.70 1.67
CA THR A 15 -17.13 0.96 0.40
C THR A 15 -18.28 1.30 -0.54
N ASN A 16 -19.43 1.73 -0.03
CA ASN A 16 -20.67 1.54 -0.76
C ASN A 16 -21.63 2.71 -0.86
N GLU A 17 -21.40 3.81 -0.19
CA GLU A 17 -22.48 4.79 -0.10
C GLU A 17 -22.04 6.17 -0.57
N GLY A 18 -22.43 6.45 -1.79
CA GLY A 18 -22.25 7.73 -2.43
C GLY A 18 -21.11 7.76 -3.45
N ASN A 19 -21.12 8.78 -4.28
CA ASN A 19 -20.11 9.07 -5.30
C ASN A 19 -18.79 9.50 -4.63
N HIS A 20 -18.13 8.59 -3.90
CA HIS A 20 -16.81 8.87 -3.34
C HIS A 20 -15.75 8.61 -4.40
N ASN A 21 -15.10 9.67 -4.83
CA ASN A 21 -13.87 9.58 -5.59
C ASN A 21 -12.82 8.80 -4.77
N GLU A 22 -12.10 7.89 -5.40
CA GLU A 22 -11.09 7.04 -4.73
C GLU A 22 -9.99 7.86 -4.03
N ARG A 23 -9.65 9.04 -4.54
CA ARG A 23 -8.65 9.93 -3.92
C ARG A 23 -9.11 10.49 -2.58
N THR A 24 -10.37 10.88 -2.48
CA THR A 24 -10.92 11.61 -1.32
C THR A 24 -11.62 10.70 -0.31
N ARG A 25 -11.81 9.42 -0.64
CA ARG A 25 -12.39 8.44 0.26
C ARG A 25 -11.48 8.20 1.46
N GLY A 26 -11.97 8.58 2.65
CA GLY A 26 -11.25 8.51 3.91
C GLY A 26 -11.38 7.17 4.64
N LEU A 27 -11.30 7.20 5.96
CA LEU A 27 -11.44 6.04 6.85
C LEU A 27 -12.81 6.05 7.54
N THR A 28 -13.33 4.86 7.86
CA THR A 28 -14.44 4.70 8.80
C THR A 28 -13.98 5.02 10.24
N GLU A 29 -14.90 5.12 11.18
CA GLU A 29 -14.54 5.27 12.60
C GLU A 29 -13.72 4.09 13.13
N LYS A 30 -13.97 2.87 12.61
CA LYS A 30 -13.12 1.71 12.89
C LYS A 30 -11.73 1.91 12.28
N GLY A 31 -11.64 2.31 11.01
CA GLY A 31 -10.38 2.58 10.33
C GLY A 31 -9.52 3.62 11.04
N LYS A 32 -10.13 4.68 11.59
CA LYS A 32 -9.42 5.69 12.39
C LYS A 32 -8.86 5.11 13.70
N ARG A 33 -9.64 4.29 14.42
CA ARG A 33 -9.13 3.60 15.60
C ARG A 33 -7.98 2.64 15.28
N ASP A 34 -8.11 1.91 14.17
CA ASP A 34 -7.07 1.00 13.71
C ASP A 34 -5.79 1.77 13.28
N ALA A 35 -5.92 2.98 12.73
CA ALA A 35 -4.76 3.84 12.42
C ALA A 35 -3.97 4.23 13.69
N LEU A 36 -4.65 4.52 14.80
CA LEU A 36 -3.98 4.73 16.09
C LEU A 36 -3.25 3.46 16.56
N GLN A 37 -3.83 2.28 16.32
CA GLN A 37 -3.18 1.01 16.64
C GLN A 37 -1.96 0.75 15.74
N VAL A 38 -1.99 1.16 14.46
CA VAL A 38 -0.81 1.14 13.57
C VAL A 38 0.29 2.02 14.14
N ALA A 39 -0.04 3.24 14.59
CA ALA A 39 0.92 4.14 15.20
C ALA A 39 1.57 3.52 16.45
N GLU A 40 0.78 2.90 17.31
CA GLU A 40 1.30 2.22 18.52
C GLU A 40 2.16 1.00 18.18
N THR A 41 1.77 0.20 17.15
CA THR A 41 2.52 -0.97 16.69
C THR A 41 3.90 -0.58 16.17
N LEU A 42 4.00 0.56 15.46
CA LEU A 42 5.22 1.01 14.82
C LEU A 42 6.05 2.01 15.66
N LYS A 43 5.54 2.43 16.80
CA LYS A 43 6.17 3.46 17.66
C LYS A 43 7.61 3.14 18.05
N GLN A 44 7.92 1.87 18.31
CA GLN A 44 9.25 1.42 18.75
C GLN A 44 10.18 1.13 17.54
N GLU A 45 9.67 1.20 16.33
CA GLU A 45 10.46 0.93 15.14
C GLU A 45 11.36 2.10 14.73
N GLU A 46 11.21 3.28 15.35
CA GLU A 46 12.02 4.48 15.10
C GLU A 46 12.09 4.85 13.60
N ILE A 47 10.92 4.95 12.99
CA ILE A 47 10.78 5.28 11.56
C ILE A 47 11.23 6.72 11.31
N GLU A 48 12.04 6.93 10.27
CA GLU A 48 12.69 8.19 9.97
C GLU A 48 12.08 8.93 8.76
N VAL A 49 11.40 8.20 7.87
CA VAL A 49 10.83 8.73 6.63
C VAL A 49 9.42 8.20 6.47
N PHE A 50 8.49 9.08 6.10
CA PHE A 50 7.10 8.73 5.88
C PHE A 50 6.70 9.09 4.46
N VAL A 51 6.25 8.09 3.71
CA VAL A 51 5.76 8.25 2.34
C VAL A 51 4.38 7.62 2.21
N SER A 52 3.55 8.12 1.30
CA SER A 52 2.22 7.58 1.09
C SER A 52 1.74 7.73 -0.35
N SER A 53 0.86 6.83 -0.74
CA SER A 53 -0.12 7.10 -1.79
C SER A 53 -0.84 8.43 -1.52
N PRO A 54 -1.23 9.19 -2.57
CA PRO A 54 -1.98 10.42 -2.39
C PRO A 54 -3.44 10.20 -1.97
N TYR A 55 -3.93 8.96 -1.93
CA TYR A 55 -5.29 8.65 -1.52
C TYR A 55 -5.47 8.86 -0.02
N LEU A 56 -6.51 9.63 0.34
CA LEU A 56 -6.72 10.10 1.71
C LEU A 56 -6.68 8.98 2.75
N ARG A 57 -7.30 7.82 2.49
CA ARG A 57 -7.29 6.69 3.42
C ARG A 57 -5.89 6.14 3.74
N ALA A 58 -4.95 6.21 2.79
CA ALA A 58 -3.57 5.77 3.03
C ALA A 58 -2.81 6.79 3.87
N ILE A 59 -2.99 8.09 3.59
CA ILE A 59 -2.41 9.18 4.38
C ILE A 59 -2.89 9.10 5.83
N LEU A 60 -4.21 9.06 6.04
CA LEU A 60 -4.84 9.01 7.38
C LEU A 60 -4.40 7.79 8.21
N THR A 61 -3.93 6.71 7.57
CA THR A 61 -3.51 5.52 8.29
C THR A 61 -2.13 5.68 8.94
N ILE A 62 -1.26 6.57 8.40
CA ILE A 62 0.12 6.75 8.90
C ILE A 62 0.42 8.16 9.41
N GLU A 63 -0.48 9.14 9.23
CA GLU A 63 -0.21 10.54 9.57
C GLU A 63 -0.01 10.78 11.07
N ASP A 64 -0.74 10.06 11.93
CA ASP A 64 -0.58 10.18 13.39
C ASP A 64 0.82 9.73 13.84
N LEU A 65 1.34 8.65 13.24
CA LEU A 65 2.70 8.17 13.51
C LEU A 65 3.75 9.18 12.99
N ALA A 66 3.56 9.73 11.81
CA ALA A 66 4.45 10.75 11.24
C ALA A 66 4.46 12.00 12.12
N GLY A 67 3.28 12.51 12.51
CA GLY A 67 3.13 13.66 13.40
C GLY A 67 3.78 13.46 14.76
N ALA A 68 3.61 12.28 15.37
CA ALA A 68 4.27 11.92 16.63
C ALA A 68 5.81 11.88 16.51
N SER A 69 6.33 11.63 15.32
CA SER A 69 7.77 11.64 15.01
C SER A 69 8.28 13.01 14.56
N GLY A 70 7.40 14.03 14.48
CA GLY A 70 7.74 15.36 13.99
C GLY A 70 8.08 15.40 12.49
N GLN A 71 7.58 14.43 11.72
CA GLN A 71 7.86 14.28 10.30
C GLN A 71 6.60 14.55 9.46
N GLU A 72 6.82 14.98 8.22
CA GLU A 72 5.76 15.13 7.21
C GLU A 72 5.63 13.86 6.38
N VAL A 73 4.43 13.60 5.84
CA VAL A 73 4.19 12.50 4.91
C VAL A 73 4.42 12.99 3.48
N LEU A 74 5.41 12.42 2.79
CA LEU A 74 5.71 12.69 1.39
C LEU A 74 4.76 11.89 0.49
N LEU A 75 4.14 12.53 -0.50
CA LEU A 75 3.17 11.89 -1.38
C LEU A 75 3.81 11.47 -2.71
N TYR A 76 3.58 10.22 -3.06
CA TYR A 76 4.01 9.63 -4.34
C TYR A 76 2.78 9.16 -5.13
N GLU A 77 2.51 9.80 -6.27
CA GLU A 77 1.36 9.49 -7.13
C GLU A 77 1.36 8.00 -7.56
N ASP A 78 2.52 7.47 -7.86
CA ASP A 78 2.69 6.11 -8.35
C ASP A 78 2.54 5.01 -7.27
N LEU A 79 2.22 5.39 -6.02
CA LEU A 79 1.82 4.47 -4.95
C LEU A 79 0.29 4.31 -4.81
N LYS A 80 -0.51 4.98 -5.66
CA LYS A 80 -1.97 4.84 -5.65
C LYS A 80 -2.42 3.41 -5.94
N GLU A 81 -3.67 3.08 -5.55
CA GLU A 81 -4.22 1.74 -5.78
C GLU A 81 -4.33 1.40 -7.28
N ARG A 82 -4.38 0.12 -7.56
CA ARG A 82 -4.63 -0.45 -8.88
C ARG A 82 -5.94 0.12 -9.47
N ILE A 83 -5.87 0.72 -10.66
CA ILE A 83 -7.02 1.30 -11.33
C ILE A 83 -7.59 0.30 -12.35
N PHE A 84 -8.83 -0.15 -12.16
CA PHE A 84 -9.52 -1.03 -13.10
C PHE A 84 -10.24 -0.27 -14.20
N LEU A 85 -10.90 0.86 -13.88
CA LEU A 85 -11.60 1.70 -14.85
C LEU A 85 -11.14 3.16 -14.75
N ASN A 86 -11.41 3.81 -13.60
CA ASN A 86 -11.06 5.19 -13.30
C ASN A 86 -11.05 5.41 -11.78
N GLU A 87 -10.73 6.62 -11.35
CA GLU A 87 -10.67 6.98 -9.93
C GLU A 87 -12.01 7.53 -9.37
N ASP A 88 -13.04 7.67 -10.21
CA ASP A 88 -14.29 8.33 -9.81
C ASP A 88 -15.14 7.49 -8.88
N LYS A 89 -15.05 6.17 -9.01
CA LYS A 89 -15.76 5.24 -8.14
C LYS A 89 -15.04 3.89 -8.02
N ARG A 90 -15.22 3.25 -6.88
CA ARG A 90 -14.80 1.88 -6.66
C ARG A 90 -15.82 0.90 -7.28
N LEU A 91 -15.33 -0.16 -7.93
CA LEU A 91 -16.17 -1.27 -8.35
C LEU A 91 -16.67 -2.07 -7.13
N PRO A 92 -17.90 -2.59 -7.14
CA PRO A 92 -18.37 -3.56 -6.15
C PRO A 92 -17.48 -4.81 -6.11
N ASP A 93 -17.39 -5.46 -4.96
CA ASP A 93 -16.54 -6.65 -4.81
C ASP A 93 -16.93 -7.79 -5.76
N GLU A 94 -18.21 -7.95 -6.07
CA GLU A 94 -18.72 -8.93 -7.04
C GLU A 94 -18.15 -8.74 -8.45
N GLU A 95 -17.90 -7.50 -8.86
CA GLU A 95 -17.28 -7.17 -10.14
C GLU A 95 -15.75 -7.15 -10.04
N LEU A 96 -15.21 -6.72 -8.89
CA LEU A 96 -13.78 -6.54 -8.68
C LEU A 96 -13.01 -7.85 -8.56
N ILE A 97 -13.56 -8.85 -7.82
CA ILE A 97 -12.87 -10.11 -7.57
C ILE A 97 -12.55 -10.88 -8.86
N PRO A 98 -13.52 -11.07 -9.80
CA PRO A 98 -13.21 -11.73 -11.08
C PRO A 98 -12.14 -10.99 -11.91
N LEU A 99 -12.11 -9.66 -11.85
CA LEU A 99 -11.09 -8.86 -12.54
C LEU A 99 -9.70 -9.02 -11.90
N LEU A 100 -9.64 -9.13 -10.57
CA LEU A 100 -8.42 -9.45 -9.85
C LEU A 100 -7.90 -10.84 -10.24
N GLU A 101 -8.77 -11.86 -10.23
CA GLU A 101 -8.42 -13.22 -10.65
C GLU A 101 -7.81 -13.23 -12.04
N LEU A 102 -8.47 -12.59 -13.00
CA LEU A 102 -7.98 -12.49 -14.37
C LEU A 102 -6.63 -11.76 -14.45
N SER A 103 -6.48 -10.67 -13.70
CA SER A 103 -5.24 -9.86 -13.70
C SER A 103 -4.03 -10.59 -13.10
N PHE A 104 -4.24 -11.54 -12.18
CA PHE A 104 -3.16 -12.38 -11.66
C PHE A 104 -2.82 -13.56 -12.58
N VAL A 105 -3.76 -14.02 -13.41
CA VAL A 105 -3.52 -15.02 -14.47
C VAL A 105 -2.82 -14.38 -15.67
N ASP A 106 -3.29 -13.21 -16.09
CA ASP A 106 -2.74 -12.42 -17.19
C ASP A 106 -2.33 -11.03 -16.67
N PRO A 107 -1.04 -10.83 -16.32
CA PRO A 107 -0.56 -9.55 -15.77
C PRO A 107 -0.69 -8.36 -16.72
N ASP A 108 -0.83 -8.57 -18.01
CA ASP A 108 -1.00 -7.54 -19.03
C ASP A 108 -2.48 -7.18 -19.28
N PHE A 109 -3.40 -7.92 -18.66
CA PHE A 109 -4.83 -7.64 -18.76
C PHE A 109 -5.18 -6.26 -18.21
N ALA A 110 -5.89 -5.46 -18.98
CA ALA A 110 -6.44 -4.17 -18.59
C ALA A 110 -7.81 -3.92 -19.25
N LEU A 111 -8.72 -3.33 -18.51
CA LEU A 111 -9.95 -2.77 -19.08
C LEU A 111 -9.64 -1.43 -19.76
N PRO A 112 -10.44 -1.00 -20.76
CA PRO A 112 -10.30 0.32 -21.35
C PRO A 112 -10.36 1.44 -20.30
N GLY A 113 -9.35 2.30 -20.27
CA GLY A 113 -9.22 3.39 -19.28
C GLY A 113 -8.60 2.98 -17.95
N GLY A 114 -8.36 1.69 -17.71
CA GLY A 114 -7.65 1.16 -16.56
C GLY A 114 -6.17 0.85 -16.85
N GLU A 115 -5.52 0.28 -15.87
CA GLU A 115 -4.14 -0.23 -15.98
C GLU A 115 -4.10 -1.75 -15.79
N SER A 116 -3.02 -2.39 -16.25
CA SER A 116 -2.75 -3.80 -15.97
C SER A 116 -2.05 -3.99 -14.61
N ASN A 117 -1.94 -5.23 -14.13
CA ASN A 117 -1.08 -5.53 -12.98
C ASN A 117 0.38 -5.23 -13.28
N ALA A 118 0.83 -5.47 -14.51
CA ALA A 118 2.21 -5.14 -14.93
C ALA A 118 2.46 -3.63 -14.87
N ASP A 119 1.53 -2.78 -15.34
CA ASP A 119 1.64 -1.33 -15.26
C ASP A 119 1.69 -0.85 -13.81
N CYS A 120 0.76 -1.31 -12.98
CA CYS A 120 0.70 -0.97 -11.55
C CYS A 120 1.99 -1.39 -10.82
N GLN A 121 2.46 -2.62 -11.03
CA GLN A 121 3.71 -3.11 -10.45
C GLN A 121 4.90 -2.27 -10.91
N GLY A 122 4.99 -1.97 -12.21
CA GLY A 122 6.09 -1.20 -12.78
C GLY A 122 6.23 0.19 -12.16
N ARG A 123 5.12 0.96 -12.06
CA ARG A 123 5.15 2.29 -11.43
C ARG A 123 5.49 2.25 -9.94
N ALA A 124 4.92 1.29 -9.21
CA ALA A 124 5.15 1.16 -7.78
C ALA A 124 6.59 0.71 -7.46
N ILE A 125 7.15 -0.23 -8.23
CA ILE A 125 8.55 -0.67 -8.07
C ILE A 125 9.53 0.45 -8.40
N ALA A 126 9.24 1.32 -9.37
CA ALA A 126 10.07 2.49 -9.64
C ALA A 126 10.17 3.40 -8.40
N VAL A 127 9.07 3.63 -7.68
CA VAL A 127 9.09 4.38 -6.41
C VAL A 127 9.89 3.64 -5.34
N VAL A 128 9.69 2.32 -5.17
CA VAL A 128 10.44 1.54 -4.18
C VAL A 128 11.94 1.65 -4.42
N LYS A 129 12.39 1.53 -5.67
CA LYS A 129 13.82 1.67 -6.04
C LYS A 129 14.35 3.07 -5.77
N GLU A 130 13.56 4.10 -6.06
CA GLU A 130 13.90 5.49 -5.73
C GLU A 130 14.08 5.66 -4.21
N LEU A 131 13.15 5.13 -3.40
CA LEU A 131 13.24 5.19 -1.94
C LEU A 131 14.48 4.46 -1.40
N LEU A 132 14.75 3.25 -1.91
CA LEU A 132 15.94 2.47 -1.52
C LEU A 132 17.25 3.18 -1.85
N LYS A 133 17.28 3.93 -2.95
CA LYS A 133 18.43 4.74 -3.36
C LYS A 133 18.59 5.98 -2.49
N ASN A 134 17.50 6.76 -2.32
CA ASN A 134 17.55 8.07 -1.66
C ASN A 134 17.63 7.96 -0.15
N TYR A 135 17.11 6.91 0.45
CA TYR A 135 17.03 6.69 1.90
C TYR A 135 17.79 5.43 2.34
N LYS A 136 18.94 5.19 1.72
CA LYS A 136 19.78 4.01 2.03
C LYS A 136 20.13 3.93 3.52
N GLY A 137 19.84 2.78 4.11
CA GLY A 137 20.11 2.49 5.52
C GLY A 137 19.09 3.06 6.49
N ARG A 138 18.01 3.67 5.99
CA ARG A 138 16.94 4.25 6.81
C ARG A 138 15.72 3.33 6.93
N LYS A 139 14.85 3.71 7.86
CA LYS A 139 13.55 3.08 8.12
C LYS A 139 12.44 3.96 7.56
N ILE A 140 11.66 3.42 6.64
CA ILE A 140 10.67 4.14 5.83
C ILE A 140 9.29 3.53 6.08
N ALA A 141 8.31 4.31 6.54
CA ALA A 141 6.89 3.90 6.50
C ALA A 141 6.30 4.27 5.13
N LEU A 142 5.55 3.34 4.54
CA LEU A 142 4.94 3.48 3.23
C LEU A 142 3.44 3.17 3.32
N GLY A 143 2.60 4.21 3.34
CA GLY A 143 1.14 4.08 3.33
C GLY A 143 0.64 3.75 1.93
N THR A 144 -0.08 2.63 1.79
CA THR A 144 -0.51 2.12 0.49
C THR A 144 -1.78 1.26 0.56
N HIS A 145 -2.03 0.45 -0.45
CA HIS A 145 -3.26 -0.27 -0.69
C HIS A 145 -3.00 -1.77 -0.93
N GLY A 146 -4.07 -2.56 -0.93
CA GLY A 146 -3.95 -4.01 -0.99
C GLY A 146 -3.32 -4.52 -2.28
N ALA A 147 -3.83 -4.14 -3.45
CA ALA A 147 -3.33 -4.68 -4.71
C ALA A 147 -1.93 -4.18 -5.03
N VAL A 148 -1.66 -2.88 -4.91
CA VAL A 148 -0.32 -2.33 -5.17
C VAL A 148 0.73 -2.89 -4.22
N MET A 149 0.41 -3.05 -2.93
CA MET A 149 1.30 -3.67 -1.95
C MET A 149 1.62 -5.13 -2.29
N THR A 150 0.58 -5.91 -2.65
CA THR A 150 0.74 -7.29 -3.10
C THR A 150 1.63 -7.36 -4.33
N LEU A 151 1.42 -6.49 -5.31
CA LEU A 151 2.21 -6.46 -6.55
C LEU A 151 3.67 -6.05 -6.31
N ILE A 152 3.93 -5.12 -5.38
CA ILE A 152 5.31 -4.81 -4.96
C ILE A 152 5.97 -6.06 -4.37
N MET A 153 5.30 -6.74 -3.42
CA MET A 153 5.85 -7.93 -2.78
C MET A 153 6.01 -9.09 -3.77
N ASN A 154 5.05 -9.27 -4.71
CA ASN A 154 5.11 -10.26 -5.78
C ASN A 154 6.30 -10.06 -6.74
N HIS A 155 6.76 -8.83 -6.93
CA HIS A 155 7.95 -8.54 -7.73
C HIS A 155 9.19 -9.26 -7.18
N TYR A 156 9.30 -9.33 -5.86
CA TYR A 156 10.45 -9.96 -5.18
C TYR A 156 10.23 -11.45 -4.90
N ASP A 157 8.97 -11.87 -4.61
CA ASP A 157 8.66 -13.27 -4.30
C ASP A 157 7.23 -13.61 -4.75
N LYS A 158 7.11 -14.55 -5.68
CA LYS A 158 5.85 -14.94 -6.33
C LYS A 158 4.81 -15.56 -5.41
N LYS A 159 5.18 -15.93 -4.17
CA LYS A 159 4.21 -16.40 -3.15
C LYS A 159 3.21 -15.31 -2.72
N TYR A 160 3.54 -14.03 -2.93
CA TYR A 160 2.63 -12.91 -2.70
C TYR A 160 1.73 -12.71 -3.91
N ASP A 161 0.70 -13.51 -3.98
CA ASP A 161 -0.23 -13.64 -5.10
C ASP A 161 -1.65 -13.16 -4.74
N LEU A 162 -2.66 -13.61 -5.50
CA LEU A 162 -4.05 -13.29 -5.26
C LEU A 162 -4.53 -13.79 -3.89
N ASP A 163 -4.15 -15.00 -3.49
CA ASP A 163 -4.56 -15.56 -2.19
C ASP A 163 -4.00 -14.70 -1.05
N PHE A 164 -2.78 -14.23 -1.17
CA PHE A 164 -2.19 -13.29 -0.23
C PHE A 164 -3.01 -11.99 -0.16
N LEU A 165 -3.38 -11.40 -1.31
CA LEU A 165 -4.20 -10.19 -1.38
C LEU A 165 -5.57 -10.37 -0.70
N LEU A 166 -6.26 -11.46 -0.99
CA LEU A 166 -7.60 -11.74 -0.47
C LEU A 166 -7.61 -12.02 1.04
N ASN A 167 -6.51 -12.54 1.59
CA ASN A 167 -6.35 -12.82 3.02
C ASN A 167 -5.72 -11.68 3.83
N MET A 168 -5.32 -10.59 3.18
CA MET A 168 -4.74 -9.43 3.85
C MET A 168 -5.78 -8.64 4.63
N SER A 169 -5.48 -8.30 5.88
CA SER A 169 -6.36 -7.47 6.72
C SER A 169 -6.37 -5.98 6.33
N LYS A 170 -7.29 -5.21 6.92
CA LYS A 170 -7.38 -3.74 6.76
C LYS A 170 -7.50 -3.08 8.14
N PRO A 171 -6.42 -2.47 8.65
CA PRO A 171 -5.09 -2.37 8.04
C PRO A 171 -4.29 -3.68 8.07
N ASP A 172 -3.16 -3.69 7.42
CA ASP A 172 -2.13 -4.71 7.56
C ASP A 172 -0.74 -4.05 7.49
N VAL A 173 0.26 -4.62 8.16
CA VAL A 173 1.60 -4.04 8.25
C VAL A 173 2.66 -5.11 8.03
N TYR A 174 3.55 -4.84 7.07
CA TYR A 174 4.69 -5.70 6.77
C TYR A 174 5.99 -4.91 6.78
N ARG A 175 7.01 -5.42 7.46
CA ARG A 175 8.38 -4.90 7.33
C ARG A 175 9.13 -5.71 6.29
N LEU A 176 9.70 -5.02 5.32
CA LEU A 176 10.56 -5.54 4.27
C LEU A 176 11.97 -5.00 4.48
N ASP A 177 12.94 -5.89 4.69
CA ASP A 177 14.35 -5.52 4.85
C ASP A 177 15.10 -5.74 3.54
N PHE A 178 15.82 -4.72 3.10
CA PHE A 178 16.56 -4.71 1.84
C PHE A 178 18.07 -4.56 2.05
N ASN A 179 18.84 -5.30 1.26
CA ASN A 179 20.27 -5.07 1.06
C ASN A 179 20.48 -4.51 -0.36
N GLY A 180 20.69 -3.18 -0.47
CA GLY A 180 20.56 -2.51 -1.75
C GLY A 180 19.13 -2.61 -2.30
N GLU A 181 18.94 -3.23 -3.46
CA GLU A 181 17.62 -3.50 -4.05
C GLU A 181 17.14 -4.94 -3.80
N GLU A 182 17.95 -5.79 -3.17
CA GLU A 182 17.61 -7.17 -2.87
C GLU A 182 16.75 -7.27 -1.61
N LEU A 183 15.57 -7.88 -1.70
CA LEU A 183 14.72 -8.18 -0.54
C LEU A 183 15.31 -9.36 0.24
N VAL A 184 15.64 -9.13 1.52
CA VAL A 184 16.30 -10.12 2.39
C VAL A 184 15.31 -10.79 3.33
N ASN A 185 14.42 -10.01 3.96
CA ASN A 185 13.45 -10.52 4.93
C ASN A 185 12.09 -9.83 4.77
N VAL A 186 11.04 -10.55 5.15
CA VAL A 186 9.67 -10.03 5.28
C VAL A 186 9.07 -10.48 6.61
N PHE A 187 8.53 -9.54 7.38
CA PHE A 187 7.87 -9.81 8.66
C PHE A 187 6.50 -9.14 8.68
N ARG A 188 5.46 -9.89 9.03
CA ARG A 188 4.15 -9.32 9.33
C ARG A 188 4.14 -8.79 10.75
N LEU A 189 3.80 -7.53 10.95
CA LEU A 189 3.79 -6.85 12.25
C LEU A 189 2.35 -6.64 12.79
N TRP A 190 1.35 -6.69 11.94
CA TRP A 190 -0.06 -6.57 12.33
C TRP A 190 -0.59 -7.89 12.89
N LYS A 191 -1.33 -7.82 14.01
CA LYS A 191 -1.88 -8.98 14.72
C LYS A 191 -3.40 -9.01 14.64
#